data_dc334b5cde164b183693cdd1b92b872c
#
_entry.id   dc334b5cde164b183693cdd1b92b872c
#
_cell.length_a   1.000
_cell.length_b   1.000
_cell.length_c   1.000
_cell.angle_alpha   90.00
_cell.angle_beta   90.00
_cell.angle_gamma   90.00
#
_symmetry.space_group_name_H-M   'P 1'
#
loop_
_entity.id
_entity.type
_entity.pdbx_description
1 polymer ?
#
loop_
_entity_poly.entity_id
_entity_poly.type
_entity_poly.pdbx_seq_one_letter_code
_entity_poly.pdbx_strand_id
1 'polypeptide(L)'
;MKRFAVYWRSLCGLLLLFWPSATLAWGCKGHQTVALIAEKHLTAEAKQFVEKLLAENPVDPKWNRYCGGTSRDLMADASTWADDVRGERKNGPWHYIDVPRGSQHGPLEPYCGPQGCVTRAISEQLVILKDGKADGAKRAEALRYIIHFVGDLHQPLHTTTNADQGGNCVPVKYFRRSARQHNRSYSPNLHSLWDTAIPDRDAEGADPAEYAETLEAQFAADIEGWQKEGIHVDRWVWEGFDLAESVVYGALTPKIAVEPNVPVDSCSDDNNIGERLLHQNITAGETYQDRAAPVAEKRIAEGGVRLAMILNDALRAAQ
;
A
#
# COMPACT_ATOMS: atom_id res chain seq x y z
N MET A 1 23.23 14.91 67.70
CA MET A 1 23.74 14.78 66.33
C MET A 1 22.78 13.86 65.56
N LYS A 2 21.84 14.44 64.78
CA LYS A 2 20.88 13.67 63.97
C LYS A 2 21.37 13.69 62.50
N ARG A 3 21.64 12.51 61.98
CA ARG A 3 22.06 12.33 60.56
C ARG A 3 20.79 12.28 59.70
N PHE A 4 20.65 13.22 58.73
CA PHE A 4 19.65 13.17 57.69
C PHE A 4 20.20 12.34 56.52
N ALA A 5 19.52 11.24 56.20
CA ALA A 5 19.76 10.47 55.00
C ALA A 5 18.94 11.06 53.82
N VAL A 6 19.64 11.54 52.82
CA VAL A 6 19.04 12.03 51.57
C VAL A 6 18.87 10.85 50.63
N TYR A 7 17.61 10.45 50.40
CA TYR A 7 17.27 9.46 49.36
C TYR A 7 17.19 10.13 47.99
N TRP A 8 18.17 9.87 47.16
CA TRP A 8 18.13 10.24 45.74
C TRP A 8 17.27 9.22 45.01
N ARG A 9 16.04 9.62 44.62
CA ARG A 9 15.19 8.86 43.70
C ARG A 9 15.64 9.13 42.28
N SER A 10 16.34 8.18 41.67
CA SER A 10 16.60 8.17 40.24
C SER A 10 15.27 7.97 39.50
N LEU A 11 14.77 9.03 38.87
CA LEU A 11 13.70 8.92 37.87
C LEU A 11 14.35 8.37 36.59
N CYS A 12 14.24 7.07 36.36
CA CYS A 12 14.42 6.51 35.01
C CYS A 12 13.23 6.93 34.16
N GLY A 13 13.39 8.03 33.41
CA GLY A 13 12.45 8.41 32.39
C GLY A 13 12.49 7.39 31.26
N LEU A 14 11.47 6.54 31.13
CA LEU A 14 11.22 5.75 29.94
C LEU A 14 10.92 6.73 28.80
N LEU A 15 11.89 7.00 27.95
CA LEU A 15 11.68 7.60 26.64
C LEU A 15 10.93 6.57 25.78
N LEU A 16 9.61 6.64 25.79
CA LEU A 16 8.77 6.00 24.77
C LEU A 16 9.07 6.70 23.44
N LEU A 17 9.92 6.09 22.66
CA LEU A 17 10.12 6.45 21.26
C LEU A 17 8.82 6.13 20.51
N PHE A 18 7.93 7.12 20.41
CA PHE A 18 6.78 7.05 19.53
C PHE A 18 7.29 7.17 18.09
N TRP A 19 7.33 6.05 17.37
CA TRP A 19 7.42 6.08 15.93
C TRP A 19 6.10 6.58 15.36
N PRO A 20 6.11 7.49 14.37
CA PRO A 20 4.91 7.81 13.62
C PRO A 20 4.40 6.51 13.00
N SER A 21 3.11 6.24 13.16
CA SER A 21 2.44 5.16 12.44
C SER A 21 2.59 5.45 10.95
N ALA A 22 3.54 4.80 10.29
CA ALA A 22 3.64 4.85 8.85
C ALA A 22 2.35 4.22 8.32
N THR A 23 1.61 4.98 7.53
CA THR A 23 0.52 4.42 6.74
C THR A 23 1.16 3.56 5.68
N LEU A 24 0.90 2.27 5.77
CA LEU A 24 1.33 1.27 4.81
C LEU A 24 0.30 1.28 3.68
N ALA A 25 0.70 1.03 2.47
CA ALA A 25 -0.15 0.60 1.38
C ALA A 25 -0.94 -0.66 1.78
N TRP A 26 -1.45 -1.47 0.89
CA TRP A 26 -2.03 -2.74 1.36
C TRP A 26 -1.24 -3.25 2.56
N GLY A 27 -1.85 -3.44 3.70
CA GLY A 27 -1.17 -3.98 4.89
C GLY A 27 -0.44 -5.29 4.58
N CYS A 28 0.28 -5.83 5.54
CA CYS A 28 1.09 -7.04 5.34
C CYS A 28 0.35 -8.14 4.56
N LYS A 29 -0.89 -8.41 4.95
CA LYS A 29 -1.70 -9.45 4.29
C LYS A 29 -1.93 -9.14 2.81
N GLY A 30 -2.34 -7.93 2.46
CA GLY A 30 -2.65 -7.58 1.09
C GLY A 30 -1.43 -7.64 0.17
N HIS A 31 -0.28 -7.06 0.57
CA HIS A 31 0.96 -7.14 -0.21
C HIS A 31 1.45 -8.57 -0.39
N GLN A 32 1.45 -9.36 0.69
CA GLN A 32 1.87 -10.77 0.61
C GLN A 32 0.93 -11.57 -0.28
N THR A 33 -0.38 -11.33 -0.21
CA THR A 33 -1.37 -11.98 -1.09
C THR A 33 -1.15 -11.62 -2.56
N VAL A 34 -0.91 -10.34 -2.89
CA VAL A 34 -0.55 -9.89 -4.25
C VAL A 34 0.69 -10.63 -4.76
N ALA A 35 1.73 -10.74 -3.94
CA ALA A 35 2.97 -11.43 -4.32
C ALA A 35 2.76 -12.93 -4.55
N LEU A 36 1.99 -13.60 -3.69
CA LEU A 36 1.69 -15.03 -3.79
C LEU A 36 0.81 -15.38 -5.00
N ILE A 37 -0.16 -14.52 -5.33
CA ILE A 37 -0.92 -14.65 -6.57
C ILE A 37 0.02 -14.47 -7.77
N ALA A 38 0.88 -13.44 -7.76
CA ALA A 38 1.82 -13.22 -8.85
C ALA A 38 2.73 -14.43 -9.08
N GLU A 39 3.25 -15.03 -8.02
CA GLU A 39 4.13 -16.20 -8.10
C GLU A 39 3.47 -17.37 -8.84
N LYS A 40 2.17 -17.60 -8.67
CA LYS A 40 1.40 -18.65 -9.37
C LYS A 40 1.32 -18.41 -10.89
N HIS A 41 1.40 -17.15 -11.33
CA HIS A 41 1.29 -16.76 -12.74
C HIS A 41 2.64 -16.45 -13.41
N LEU A 42 3.77 -16.63 -12.70
CA LEU A 42 5.10 -16.52 -13.31
C LEU A 42 5.35 -17.69 -14.25
N THR A 43 6.03 -17.42 -15.37
CA THR A 43 6.64 -18.51 -16.17
C THR A 43 7.71 -19.23 -15.35
N ALA A 44 8.02 -20.47 -15.70
CA ALA A 44 9.03 -21.25 -14.98
C ALA A 44 10.39 -20.52 -14.93
N GLU A 45 10.77 -19.87 -16.02
CA GLU A 45 12.01 -19.09 -16.14
C GLU A 45 11.98 -17.85 -15.26
N ALA A 46 10.86 -17.12 -15.26
CA ALA A 46 10.69 -15.93 -14.43
C ALA A 46 10.70 -16.30 -12.94
N LYS A 47 10.00 -17.37 -12.57
CA LYS A 47 9.98 -17.88 -11.20
C LYS A 47 11.39 -18.25 -10.71
N GLN A 48 12.11 -19.04 -11.48
CA GLN A 48 13.49 -19.43 -11.14
C GLN A 48 14.40 -18.20 -11.00
N PHE A 49 14.26 -17.21 -11.87
CA PHE A 49 15.04 -15.98 -11.80
C PHE A 49 14.73 -15.18 -10.53
N VAL A 50 13.45 -14.95 -10.22
CA VAL A 50 12.99 -14.22 -9.04
C VAL A 50 13.49 -14.90 -7.77
N GLU A 51 13.25 -16.19 -7.61
CA GLU A 51 13.69 -16.98 -6.46
C GLU A 51 15.21 -16.90 -6.26
N LYS A 52 15.98 -17.12 -7.33
CA LYS A 52 17.44 -17.04 -7.29
C LYS A 52 17.91 -15.64 -6.87
N LEU A 53 17.39 -14.58 -7.50
CA LEU A 53 17.81 -13.21 -7.24
C LEU A 53 17.52 -12.80 -5.79
N LEU A 54 16.37 -13.16 -5.26
CA LEU A 54 15.99 -12.85 -3.87
C LEU A 54 16.79 -13.69 -2.86
N ALA A 55 17.03 -14.99 -3.15
CA ALA A 55 17.80 -15.86 -2.28
C ALA A 55 19.28 -15.46 -2.19
N GLU A 56 19.89 -15.03 -3.31
CA GLU A 56 21.28 -14.55 -3.35
C GLU A 56 21.44 -13.16 -2.71
N ASN A 57 20.35 -12.41 -2.56
CA ASN A 57 20.35 -11.06 -1.99
C ASN A 57 19.27 -10.93 -0.89
N PRO A 58 19.43 -11.60 0.26
CA PRO A 58 18.43 -11.59 1.32
C PRO A 58 18.20 -10.17 1.88
N VAL A 59 16.99 -9.93 2.39
CA VAL A 59 16.67 -8.69 3.11
C VAL A 59 17.47 -8.64 4.41
N ASP A 60 18.10 -7.49 4.68
CA ASP A 60 18.71 -7.25 6.00
C ASP A 60 17.61 -7.34 7.08
N PRO A 61 17.75 -8.17 8.11
CA PRO A 61 16.73 -8.35 9.16
C PRO A 61 16.24 -7.06 9.82
N LYS A 62 17.05 -5.99 9.78
CA LYS A 62 16.62 -4.67 10.28
C LYS A 62 15.46 -4.07 9.48
N TRP A 63 15.25 -4.51 8.23
CA TRP A 63 14.23 -4.04 7.30
C TRP A 63 13.06 -5.03 7.11
N ASN A 64 12.94 -6.02 7.97
CA ASN A 64 11.83 -6.96 7.99
C ASN A 64 11.07 -6.85 9.32
N ARG A 65 10.66 -5.63 9.67
CA ARG A 65 10.07 -5.35 10.97
C ARG A 65 8.56 -5.28 10.97
N TYR A 66 7.98 -4.73 9.91
CA TYR A 66 6.54 -4.46 9.86
C TYR A 66 5.72 -5.74 9.79
N CYS A 67 6.09 -6.62 8.89
CA CYS A 67 5.33 -7.84 8.64
C CYS A 67 6.01 -9.09 9.23
N GLY A 68 7.12 -8.89 9.92
CA GLY A 68 7.66 -9.83 10.89
C GLY A 68 8.24 -11.13 10.35
N GLY A 69 8.69 -11.22 9.09
CA GLY A 69 9.35 -12.42 8.57
C GLY A 69 8.53 -13.71 8.81
N THR A 70 7.21 -13.58 8.84
CA THR A 70 6.28 -14.67 9.13
C THR A 70 6.00 -15.52 7.90
N SER A 71 6.26 -14.99 6.71
CA SER A 71 6.18 -15.73 5.47
C SER A 71 7.43 -16.62 5.30
N ARG A 72 7.25 -17.81 4.76
CA ARG A 72 8.35 -18.69 4.32
C ARG A 72 8.62 -18.53 2.82
N ASP A 73 7.95 -17.59 2.20
CA ASP A 73 8.01 -17.30 0.78
C ASP A 73 8.83 -16.03 0.54
N LEU A 74 9.84 -16.14 -0.36
CA LEU A 74 10.77 -15.03 -0.63
C LEU A 74 10.08 -13.83 -1.31
N MET A 75 9.08 -14.10 -2.15
CA MET A 75 8.39 -13.05 -2.88
C MET A 75 7.39 -12.33 -1.99
N ALA A 76 6.70 -13.07 -1.11
CA ALA A 76 5.84 -12.49 -0.09
C ALA A 76 6.63 -11.63 0.91
N ASP A 77 7.81 -12.09 1.37
CA ASP A 77 8.68 -11.27 2.24
C ASP A 77 9.22 -10.02 1.51
N ALA A 78 9.55 -10.16 0.22
CA ALA A 78 9.99 -9.03 -0.59
C ALA A 78 8.93 -7.96 -0.77
N SER A 79 7.64 -8.33 -0.74
CA SER A 79 6.52 -7.45 -1.04
C SER A 79 6.31 -6.32 -0.01
N THR A 80 6.81 -6.45 1.20
CA THR A 80 6.63 -5.48 2.29
C THR A 80 7.88 -4.65 2.59
N TRP A 81 9.01 -5.01 1.96
CA TRP A 81 10.31 -4.38 2.22
C TRP A 81 10.36 -2.88 1.90
N ALA A 82 9.69 -2.43 0.84
CA ALA A 82 9.73 -1.03 0.41
C ALA A 82 9.19 -0.08 1.48
N ASP A 83 8.19 -0.49 2.24
CA ASP A 83 7.67 0.26 3.38
C ASP A 83 8.67 0.37 4.53
N ASP A 84 9.40 -0.71 4.82
CA ASP A 84 10.42 -0.70 5.87
C ASP A 84 11.55 0.29 5.60
N VAL A 85 11.96 0.44 4.34
CA VAL A 85 13.05 1.34 3.94
C VAL A 85 12.59 2.76 3.61
N ARG A 86 11.29 3.00 3.46
CA ARG A 86 10.70 4.27 3.00
C ARG A 86 11.23 5.51 3.74
N GLY A 87 11.33 5.43 5.06
CA GLY A 87 11.79 6.53 5.89
C GLY A 87 13.27 6.85 5.69
N GLU A 88 14.12 5.83 5.59
CA GLU A 88 15.56 5.99 5.37
C GLU A 88 15.85 6.46 3.94
N ARG A 89 15.18 5.90 2.95
CA ARG A 89 15.36 6.23 1.54
C ARG A 89 14.68 7.54 1.13
N LYS A 90 13.81 8.08 1.97
CA LYS A 90 13.02 9.31 1.72
C LYS A 90 12.23 9.24 0.40
N ASN A 91 11.76 8.05 0.05
CA ASN A 91 11.05 7.76 -1.19
C ASN A 91 9.54 7.54 -0.98
N GLY A 92 8.97 8.12 0.06
CA GLY A 92 7.53 8.06 0.34
C GLY A 92 6.64 8.35 -0.87
N PRO A 93 6.91 9.38 -1.69
CA PRO A 93 6.12 9.67 -2.89
C PRO A 93 6.11 8.57 -3.97
N TRP A 94 7.04 7.62 -3.93
CA TRP A 94 7.08 6.51 -4.88
C TRP A 94 5.95 5.48 -4.68
N HIS A 95 5.27 5.54 -3.53
CA HIS A 95 4.22 4.60 -3.18
C HIS A 95 2.83 4.97 -3.74
N TYR A 96 2.65 6.19 -4.26
CA TYR A 96 1.35 6.68 -4.69
C TYR A 96 1.46 7.68 -5.86
N ILE A 97 0.30 8.02 -6.42
CA ILE A 97 0.11 9.15 -7.32
C ILE A 97 -1.18 9.88 -6.92
N ASP A 98 -1.05 11.13 -6.50
CA ASP A 98 -2.15 11.92 -5.97
C ASP A 98 -2.98 12.58 -7.07
N VAL A 99 -3.84 11.81 -7.75
CA VAL A 99 -4.81 12.37 -8.69
C VAL A 99 -5.95 13.00 -7.89
N PRO A 100 -6.18 14.34 -8.02
CA PRO A 100 -7.24 15.00 -7.26
C PRO A 100 -8.62 14.49 -7.64
N ARG A 101 -9.48 14.28 -6.65
CA ARG A 101 -10.89 13.93 -6.90
C ARG A 101 -11.57 14.92 -7.82
N GLY A 102 -12.43 14.42 -8.70
CA GLY A 102 -13.09 15.22 -9.73
C GLY A 102 -12.24 15.47 -10.97
N SER A 103 -10.99 14.97 -11.03
CA SER A 103 -10.18 15.02 -12.25
C SER A 103 -10.80 14.21 -13.38
N GLN A 104 -10.52 14.60 -14.62
CA GLN A 104 -10.87 13.81 -15.79
C GLN A 104 -9.69 12.95 -16.24
N HIS A 105 -9.96 11.79 -16.81
CA HIS A 105 -8.93 10.92 -17.34
C HIS A 105 -8.07 11.65 -18.40
N GLY A 106 -6.77 11.47 -18.30
CA GLY A 106 -5.78 12.13 -19.16
C GLY A 106 -4.37 11.69 -18.82
N PRO A 107 -3.35 12.44 -19.28
CA PRO A 107 -1.95 12.19 -18.92
C PRO A 107 -1.73 12.28 -17.41
N LEU A 108 -0.88 11.41 -16.87
CA LEU A 108 -0.59 11.32 -15.43
C LEU A 108 0.59 12.17 -14.97
N GLU A 109 1.43 12.64 -15.91
CA GLU A 109 2.64 13.42 -15.60
C GLU A 109 2.37 14.64 -14.71
N PRO A 110 1.26 15.38 -14.87
CA PRO A 110 0.98 16.54 -14.01
C PRO A 110 0.79 16.18 -12.53
N TYR A 111 0.43 14.93 -12.24
CA TYR A 111 0.19 14.46 -10.87
C TYR A 111 1.43 13.78 -10.25
N CYS A 112 2.48 13.55 -11.06
CA CYS A 112 3.73 12.97 -10.61
C CYS A 112 4.68 14.07 -10.14
N GLY A 113 4.77 14.29 -8.84
CA GLY A 113 5.57 15.35 -8.25
C GLY A 113 7.09 15.26 -8.56
N PRO A 114 7.86 16.25 -8.16
CA PRO A 114 9.31 16.31 -8.45
C PRO A 114 10.10 15.18 -7.79
N GLN A 115 9.61 14.62 -6.70
CA GLN A 115 10.23 13.50 -5.99
C GLN A 115 9.85 12.13 -6.59
N GLY A 116 9.04 12.10 -7.65
CA GLY A 116 8.53 10.89 -8.27
C GLY A 116 7.10 10.57 -7.86
N CYS A 117 6.61 9.45 -8.36
CA CYS A 117 5.32 8.83 -8.05
C CYS A 117 5.38 7.35 -8.40
N VAL A 118 4.37 6.57 -8.04
CA VAL A 118 4.36 5.12 -8.20
C VAL A 118 4.58 4.66 -9.65
N THR A 119 3.98 5.33 -10.63
CA THR A 119 4.13 4.95 -12.05
C THR A 119 5.55 5.17 -12.56
N ARG A 120 6.17 6.29 -12.19
CA ARG A 120 7.58 6.58 -12.50
C ARG A 120 8.51 5.61 -11.81
N ALA A 121 8.28 5.35 -10.53
CA ALA A 121 9.08 4.41 -9.76
C ALA A 121 9.05 3.00 -10.37
N ILE A 122 7.89 2.47 -10.73
CA ILE A 122 7.77 1.17 -11.43
C ILE A 122 8.61 1.19 -12.71
N SER A 123 8.48 2.23 -13.53
CA SER A 123 9.21 2.33 -14.80
C SER A 123 10.74 2.37 -14.61
N GLU A 124 11.22 3.17 -13.66
CA GLU A 124 12.66 3.29 -13.36
C GLU A 124 13.23 1.98 -12.79
N GLN A 125 12.50 1.31 -11.90
CA GLN A 125 12.94 0.04 -11.33
C GLN A 125 12.93 -1.10 -12.38
N LEU A 126 12.01 -1.07 -13.35
CA LEU A 126 12.02 -2.02 -14.47
C LEU A 126 13.26 -1.86 -15.35
N VAL A 127 13.73 -0.63 -15.57
CA VAL A 127 15.00 -0.40 -16.30
C VAL A 127 16.18 -1.06 -15.58
N ILE A 128 16.25 -0.92 -14.25
CA ILE A 128 17.32 -1.52 -13.43
C ILE A 128 17.21 -3.05 -13.43
N LEU A 129 16.00 -3.58 -13.26
CA LEU A 129 15.78 -5.03 -13.26
C LEU A 129 16.18 -5.70 -14.58
N LYS A 130 15.88 -5.04 -15.71
CA LYS A 130 16.20 -5.53 -17.07
C LYS A 130 17.69 -5.38 -17.44
N ASP A 131 18.45 -4.54 -16.74
CA ASP A 131 19.89 -4.37 -17.04
C ASP A 131 20.70 -5.56 -16.52
N GLY A 132 21.04 -6.48 -17.42
CA GLY A 132 21.87 -7.65 -17.10
C GLY A 132 23.30 -7.32 -16.64
N LYS A 133 23.75 -6.07 -16.78
CA LYS A 133 25.08 -5.59 -16.32
C LYS A 133 24.99 -4.95 -14.94
N ALA A 134 23.81 -4.63 -14.45
CA ALA A 134 23.63 -4.09 -13.11
C ALA A 134 24.00 -5.13 -12.05
N ASP A 135 24.51 -4.66 -10.92
CA ASP A 135 24.81 -5.48 -9.75
C ASP A 135 23.56 -6.25 -9.27
N GLY A 136 23.74 -7.50 -8.88
CA GLY A 136 22.67 -8.37 -8.38
C GLY A 136 21.90 -7.75 -7.20
N ALA A 137 22.58 -7.11 -6.27
CA ALA A 137 21.94 -6.42 -5.15
C ALA A 137 21.02 -5.28 -5.60
N LYS A 138 21.44 -4.50 -6.60
CA LYS A 138 20.60 -3.42 -7.18
C LYS A 138 19.39 -3.99 -7.92
N ARG A 139 19.56 -5.07 -8.65
CA ARG A 139 18.45 -5.76 -9.35
C ARG A 139 17.46 -6.37 -8.36
N ALA A 140 17.96 -6.94 -7.25
CA ALA A 140 17.10 -7.45 -6.18
C ALA A 140 16.33 -6.34 -5.46
N GLU A 141 16.95 -5.17 -5.23
CA GLU A 141 16.29 -3.99 -4.69
C GLU A 141 15.20 -3.50 -5.65
N ALA A 142 15.50 -3.39 -6.94
CA ALA A 142 14.54 -3.02 -7.97
C ALA A 142 13.35 -4.01 -8.05
N LEU A 143 13.62 -5.30 -7.96
CA LEU A 143 12.58 -6.33 -7.93
C LEU A 143 11.65 -6.14 -6.72
N ARG A 144 12.18 -5.89 -5.52
CA ARG A 144 11.38 -5.64 -4.31
C ARG A 144 10.48 -4.41 -4.47
N TYR A 145 11.02 -3.33 -5.03
CA TYR A 145 10.22 -2.15 -5.34
C TYR A 145 9.08 -2.46 -6.31
N ILE A 146 9.34 -3.18 -7.40
CA ILE A 146 8.31 -3.54 -8.37
C ILE A 146 7.22 -4.40 -7.73
N ILE A 147 7.60 -5.42 -6.94
CA ILE A 147 6.64 -6.30 -6.24
C ILE A 147 5.72 -5.46 -5.35
N HIS A 148 6.27 -4.53 -4.59
CA HIS A 148 5.52 -3.68 -3.69
C HIS A 148 4.65 -2.65 -4.43
N PHE A 149 5.25 -1.87 -5.34
CA PHE A 149 4.58 -0.74 -5.98
C PHE A 149 3.45 -1.16 -6.94
N VAL A 150 3.52 -2.35 -7.51
CA VAL A 150 2.38 -2.88 -8.27
C VAL A 150 1.22 -3.20 -7.33
N GLY A 151 1.49 -3.66 -6.12
CA GLY A 151 0.46 -3.78 -5.07
C GLY A 151 -0.14 -2.43 -4.71
N ASP A 152 0.71 -1.42 -4.41
CA ASP A 152 0.30 -0.05 -4.11
C ASP A 152 -0.63 0.53 -5.17
N LEU A 153 -0.24 0.40 -6.43
CA LEU A 153 -0.99 0.91 -7.58
C LEU A 153 -2.42 0.34 -7.66
N HIS A 154 -2.66 -0.82 -7.06
CA HIS A 154 -3.98 -1.45 -7.04
C HIS A 154 -4.80 -1.09 -5.80
N GLN A 155 -4.27 -0.33 -4.85
CA GLN A 155 -5.05 0.25 -3.75
C GLN A 155 -5.63 1.60 -4.19
N PRO A 156 -6.96 1.77 -4.22
CA PRO A 156 -7.58 2.97 -4.80
C PRO A 156 -7.14 4.31 -4.20
N LEU A 157 -6.81 4.34 -2.90
CA LEU A 157 -6.35 5.56 -2.24
C LEU A 157 -4.87 5.88 -2.50
N HIS A 158 -4.12 4.97 -3.16
CA HIS A 158 -2.79 5.25 -3.68
C HIS A 158 -2.81 5.91 -5.06
N THR A 159 -3.99 6.04 -5.66
CA THR A 159 -4.18 6.68 -6.97
C THR A 159 -5.03 7.95 -6.90
N THR A 160 -5.44 8.37 -5.70
CA THR A 160 -6.42 9.45 -5.53
C THR A 160 -6.17 10.21 -4.24
N THR A 161 -6.34 11.53 -4.32
CA THR A 161 -6.37 12.41 -3.13
C THR A 161 -7.57 13.34 -3.16
N ASN A 162 -8.05 13.72 -1.98
CA ASN A 162 -9.08 14.75 -1.78
C ASN A 162 -8.53 15.93 -0.94
N ALA A 163 -7.28 16.30 -1.16
CA ALA A 163 -6.50 17.16 -0.28
C ALA A 163 -6.42 16.59 1.15
N ASP A 164 -6.39 15.28 1.28
CA ASP A 164 -6.52 14.53 2.53
C ASP A 164 -5.44 13.43 2.69
N GLN A 165 -4.35 13.55 1.94
CA GLN A 165 -3.26 12.56 1.92
C GLN A 165 -3.78 11.15 1.59
N GLY A 166 -4.56 11.01 0.50
CA GLY A 166 -5.13 9.72 0.11
C GLY A 166 -6.03 9.12 1.20
N GLY A 167 -6.84 9.93 1.89
CA GLY A 167 -7.75 9.47 2.93
C GLY A 167 -7.13 9.32 4.34
N ASN A 168 -5.83 9.59 4.51
CA ASN A 168 -5.18 9.55 5.83
C ASN A 168 -5.76 10.59 6.79
N CYS A 169 -6.19 11.72 6.27
CA CYS A 169 -6.83 12.79 7.02
C CYS A 169 -8.35 12.63 7.16
N VAL A 170 -8.91 11.51 6.76
CA VAL A 170 -10.35 11.22 6.89
C VAL A 170 -10.59 10.31 8.09
N PRO A 171 -10.96 10.87 9.28
CA PRO A 171 -11.29 10.07 10.44
C PRO A 171 -12.61 9.34 10.19
N VAL A 172 -12.63 8.04 10.42
CA VAL A 172 -13.83 7.21 10.24
C VAL A 172 -14.16 6.40 11.47
N LYS A 173 -15.44 6.22 11.73
CA LYS A 173 -15.89 5.21 12.66
C LYS A 173 -16.04 3.89 11.91
N TYR A 174 -15.21 2.92 12.22
CA TYR A 174 -15.27 1.57 11.65
C TYR A 174 -15.87 0.60 12.65
N PHE A 175 -17.07 0.11 12.36
CA PHE A 175 -17.88 -0.67 13.29
C PHE A 175 -17.99 0.00 14.67
N ARG A 176 -17.42 -0.62 15.72
CA ARG A 176 -17.42 -0.10 17.09
C ARG A 176 -16.24 0.81 17.43
N ARG A 177 -15.27 0.95 16.51
CA ARG A 177 -14.07 1.78 16.73
C ARG A 177 -14.30 3.17 16.17
N SER A 178 -14.40 4.16 17.04
CA SER A 178 -14.44 5.57 16.65
C SER A 178 -13.02 6.10 16.42
N ALA A 179 -12.87 6.98 15.43
CA ALA A 179 -11.63 7.67 15.19
C ALA A 179 -11.19 8.50 16.40
N ARG A 180 -9.90 8.51 16.64
CA ARG A 180 -9.25 9.36 17.63
C ARG A 180 -8.08 10.07 16.97
N GLN A 181 -7.92 11.35 17.28
CA GLN A 181 -6.73 12.07 16.87
C GLN A 181 -5.52 11.56 17.67
N HIS A 182 -4.45 11.29 16.98
CA HIS A 182 -3.18 10.89 17.57
C HIS A 182 -2.06 11.66 16.87
N ASN A 183 -1.45 12.61 17.57
CA ASN A 183 -0.51 13.57 16.99
C ASN A 183 -1.14 14.32 15.80
N ARG A 184 -0.55 14.17 14.60
CA ARG A 184 -0.99 14.80 13.35
C ARG A 184 -1.78 13.86 12.44
N SER A 185 -2.34 12.79 12.97
CA SER A 185 -3.09 11.78 12.21
C SER A 185 -4.34 11.34 12.96
N TYR A 186 -5.14 10.50 12.34
CA TYR A 186 -6.35 9.90 12.91
C TYR A 186 -6.26 8.38 12.84
N SER A 187 -6.88 7.69 13.81
CA SER A 187 -6.98 6.21 13.79
C SER A 187 -8.30 5.76 14.42
N PRO A 188 -9.11 4.94 13.70
CA PRO A 188 -8.96 4.59 12.29
C PRO A 188 -9.19 5.78 11.36
N ASN A 189 -8.57 5.75 10.19
CA ASN A 189 -8.81 6.68 9.09
C ASN A 189 -9.16 5.89 7.82
N LEU A 190 -9.66 6.58 6.80
CA LEU A 190 -10.14 5.93 5.58
C LEU A 190 -9.05 5.14 4.87
N HIS A 191 -7.83 5.68 4.81
CA HIS A 191 -6.68 5.01 4.20
C HIS A 191 -6.38 3.68 4.90
N SER A 192 -6.20 3.69 6.22
CA SER A 192 -5.91 2.48 6.99
C SER A 192 -7.02 1.41 6.96
N LEU A 193 -8.26 1.81 6.66
CA LEU A 193 -9.32 0.84 6.42
C LEU A 193 -9.05 0.04 5.16
N TRP A 194 -8.71 0.70 4.06
CA TRP A 194 -8.44 0.07 2.79
C TRP A 194 -7.15 -0.74 2.81
N ASP A 195 -6.11 -0.24 3.44
CA ASP A 195 -4.84 -0.95 3.55
C ASP A 195 -4.96 -2.26 4.33
N THR A 196 -5.71 -2.23 5.43
CA THR A 196 -5.61 -3.30 6.42
C THR A 196 -6.96 -3.82 6.88
N ALA A 197 -7.84 -2.94 7.37
CA ALA A 197 -8.99 -3.40 8.14
C ALA A 197 -10.06 -4.10 7.29
N ILE A 198 -10.24 -3.68 6.02
CA ILE A 198 -11.17 -4.31 5.08
C ILE A 198 -10.63 -5.67 4.62
N PRO A 199 -9.39 -5.78 4.10
CA PRO A 199 -8.83 -7.09 3.72
C PRO A 199 -8.71 -8.07 4.88
N ASP A 200 -8.27 -7.60 6.06
CA ASP A 200 -8.13 -8.47 7.23
C ASP A 200 -9.47 -9.05 7.70
N ARG A 201 -10.51 -8.21 7.65
CA ARG A 201 -11.87 -8.66 8.01
C ARG A 201 -12.43 -9.63 6.99
N ASP A 202 -12.20 -9.36 5.72
CA ASP A 202 -12.67 -10.18 4.62
C ASP A 202 -12.01 -11.56 4.62
N ALA A 203 -10.70 -11.60 4.83
CA ALA A 203 -9.96 -12.84 4.91
C ALA A 203 -10.32 -13.74 6.11
N GLU A 204 -11.19 -13.29 7.03
CA GLU A 204 -11.74 -14.08 8.16
C GLU A 204 -10.69 -14.84 8.99
N GLY A 205 -9.47 -14.30 9.08
CA GLY A 205 -8.37 -14.92 9.82
C GLY A 205 -7.48 -15.86 9.00
N ALA A 206 -7.77 -16.06 7.71
CA ALA A 206 -6.90 -16.77 6.79
C ALA A 206 -5.50 -16.11 6.74
N ASP A 207 -4.46 -16.91 6.58
CA ASP A 207 -3.15 -16.39 6.28
C ASP A 207 -3.05 -15.88 4.83
N PRO A 208 -1.98 -15.17 4.42
CA PRO A 208 -1.87 -14.64 3.07
C PRO A 208 -1.92 -15.70 1.96
N ALA A 209 -1.44 -16.92 2.21
CA ALA A 209 -1.44 -17.98 1.21
C ALA A 209 -2.85 -18.57 1.04
N GLU A 210 -3.55 -18.81 2.14
CA GLU A 210 -4.96 -19.25 2.12
C GLU A 210 -5.86 -18.18 1.46
N TYR A 211 -5.60 -16.91 1.76
CA TYR A 211 -6.36 -15.82 1.13
C TYR A 211 -6.06 -15.70 -0.36
N ALA A 212 -4.81 -15.88 -0.79
CA ALA A 212 -4.44 -15.94 -2.20
C ALA A 212 -5.15 -17.07 -2.94
N GLU A 213 -5.26 -18.26 -2.34
CA GLU A 213 -5.99 -19.40 -2.92
C GLU A 213 -7.48 -19.10 -3.06
N THR A 214 -8.07 -18.46 -2.07
CA THR A 214 -9.48 -18.06 -2.09
C THR A 214 -9.74 -17.08 -3.24
N LEU A 215 -8.91 -16.03 -3.38
CA LEU A 215 -9.07 -15.03 -4.44
C LEU A 215 -8.82 -15.62 -5.84
N GLU A 216 -7.83 -16.50 -5.99
CA GLU A 216 -7.58 -17.23 -7.24
C GLU A 216 -8.79 -18.05 -7.68
N ALA A 217 -9.43 -18.76 -6.76
CA ALA A 217 -10.63 -19.54 -7.06
C ALA A 217 -11.83 -18.63 -7.40
N GLN A 218 -11.99 -17.53 -6.67
CA GLN A 218 -13.08 -16.58 -6.85
C GLN A 218 -13.03 -15.89 -8.22
N PHE A 219 -11.83 -15.48 -8.65
CA PHE A 219 -11.62 -14.74 -9.90
C PHE A 219 -11.08 -15.59 -11.06
N ALA A 220 -11.13 -16.92 -10.95
CA ALA A 220 -10.58 -17.82 -11.97
C ALA A 220 -11.12 -17.53 -13.40
N ALA A 221 -12.37 -17.10 -13.52
CA ALA A 221 -12.96 -16.76 -14.81
C ALA A 221 -12.49 -15.41 -15.39
N ASP A 222 -11.97 -14.51 -14.54
CA ASP A 222 -11.55 -13.16 -14.93
C ASP A 222 -10.06 -13.08 -15.30
N ILE A 223 -9.25 -13.97 -14.76
CA ILE A 223 -7.77 -13.94 -14.87
C ILE A 223 -7.31 -13.91 -16.33
N GLU A 224 -7.85 -14.77 -17.19
CA GLU A 224 -7.51 -14.80 -18.62
C GLU A 224 -7.85 -13.46 -19.31
N GLY A 225 -8.95 -12.82 -18.89
CA GLY A 225 -9.35 -11.50 -19.37
C GLY A 225 -8.31 -10.45 -19.00
N TRP A 226 -7.90 -10.38 -17.74
CA TRP A 226 -6.88 -9.43 -17.27
C TRP A 226 -5.53 -9.61 -17.97
N GLN A 227 -5.13 -10.86 -18.21
CA GLN A 227 -3.90 -11.16 -18.94
C GLN A 227 -3.94 -10.70 -20.40
N LYS A 228 -5.09 -10.82 -21.06
CA LYS A 228 -5.30 -10.37 -22.45
C LYS A 228 -5.35 -8.85 -22.61
N GLU A 229 -5.72 -8.12 -21.56
CA GLU A 229 -5.72 -6.66 -21.58
C GLU A 229 -4.33 -6.05 -21.79
N GLY A 230 -3.26 -6.77 -21.42
CA GLY A 230 -1.88 -6.30 -21.54
C GLY A 230 -1.43 -5.40 -20.37
N ILE A 231 -0.22 -4.86 -20.48
CA ILE A 231 0.41 -4.03 -19.44
C ILE A 231 0.10 -2.56 -19.73
N HIS A 232 -0.77 -1.96 -18.95
CA HIS A 232 -1.23 -0.57 -19.11
C HIS A 232 -1.25 0.15 -17.73
N VAL A 233 -0.08 0.50 -17.20
CA VAL A 233 0.08 1.08 -15.86
C VAL A 233 -0.80 2.32 -15.65
N ASP A 234 -0.85 3.23 -16.62
CA ASP A 234 -1.67 4.46 -16.54
C ASP A 234 -3.18 4.15 -16.45
N ARG A 235 -3.63 3.13 -17.18
CA ARG A 235 -5.02 2.68 -17.10
C ARG A 235 -5.33 2.13 -15.72
N TRP A 236 -4.41 1.40 -15.09
CA TRP A 236 -4.60 0.84 -13.75
C TRP A 236 -4.71 1.93 -12.67
N VAL A 237 -4.02 3.08 -12.87
CA VAL A 237 -4.21 4.27 -12.03
C VAL A 237 -5.64 4.77 -12.14
N TRP A 238 -6.15 4.95 -13.36
CA TRP A 238 -7.51 5.46 -13.58
C TRP A 238 -8.59 4.50 -13.08
N GLU A 239 -8.37 3.19 -13.19
CA GLU A 239 -9.24 2.19 -12.55
C GLU A 239 -9.32 2.39 -11.04
N GLY A 240 -8.18 2.58 -10.37
CA GLY A 240 -8.12 2.88 -8.94
C GLY A 240 -8.82 4.18 -8.58
N PHE A 241 -8.59 5.23 -9.37
CA PHE A 241 -9.24 6.53 -9.23
C PHE A 241 -10.77 6.42 -9.32
N ASP A 242 -11.30 5.75 -10.34
CA ASP A 242 -12.75 5.56 -10.52
C ASP A 242 -13.38 4.79 -9.36
N LEU A 243 -12.66 3.78 -8.82
CA LEU A 243 -13.08 3.04 -7.64
C LEU A 243 -13.02 3.89 -6.38
N ALA A 244 -12.03 4.77 -6.25
CA ALA A 244 -11.97 5.72 -5.15
C ALA A 244 -13.19 6.65 -5.17
N GLU A 245 -13.54 7.22 -6.34
CA GLU A 245 -14.72 8.09 -6.48
C GLU A 245 -16.03 7.35 -6.20
N SER A 246 -16.23 6.17 -6.79
CA SER A 246 -17.51 5.47 -6.76
C SER A 246 -17.74 4.68 -5.47
N VAL A 247 -16.71 4.08 -4.91
CA VAL A 247 -16.80 3.19 -3.75
C VAL A 247 -16.14 3.77 -2.52
N VAL A 248 -14.83 4.13 -2.58
CA VAL A 248 -14.09 4.54 -1.39
C VAL A 248 -14.73 5.75 -0.73
N TYR A 249 -14.84 6.86 -1.46
CA TYR A 249 -15.53 8.07 -1.00
C TYR A 249 -17.04 7.98 -1.26
N GLY A 250 -17.41 7.37 -2.38
CA GLY A 250 -18.80 7.26 -2.85
C GLY A 250 -19.73 6.46 -1.94
N ALA A 251 -19.22 5.54 -1.12
CA ALA A 251 -20.02 4.77 -0.18
C ALA A 251 -20.04 5.33 1.25
N LEU A 252 -19.25 6.36 1.56
CA LEU A 252 -19.21 6.96 2.89
C LEU A 252 -20.53 7.63 3.30
N THR A 253 -20.81 7.61 4.59
CA THR A 253 -21.98 8.28 5.18
C THR A 253 -21.53 9.05 6.45
N PRO A 254 -21.74 10.37 6.51
CA PRO A 254 -22.19 11.23 5.42
C PRO A 254 -21.20 11.31 4.24
N LYS A 255 -21.67 11.86 3.12
CA LYS A 255 -20.81 12.11 1.95
C LYS A 255 -19.77 13.16 2.24
N ILE A 256 -18.57 12.97 1.68
CA ILE A 256 -17.50 13.96 1.72
C ILE A 256 -17.50 14.72 0.39
N ALA A 257 -17.49 16.05 0.47
CA ALA A 257 -17.37 16.89 -0.70
C ALA A 257 -16.01 16.72 -1.39
N VAL A 258 -15.95 17.05 -2.68
CA VAL A 258 -14.68 17.22 -3.36
C VAL A 258 -14.03 18.49 -2.84
N GLU A 259 -12.82 18.37 -2.32
CA GLU A 259 -12.06 19.50 -1.79
C GLU A 259 -11.21 20.16 -2.89
N PRO A 260 -10.92 21.46 -2.79
CA PRO A 260 -9.91 22.09 -3.64
C PRO A 260 -8.58 21.37 -3.54
N ASN A 261 -7.89 21.16 -4.67
CA ASN A 261 -6.57 20.54 -4.68
C ASN A 261 -5.51 21.48 -4.07
N VAL A 262 -5.36 21.41 -2.76
CA VAL A 262 -4.37 22.16 -2.00
C VAL A 262 -3.44 21.15 -1.35
N PRO A 263 -2.10 21.30 -1.46
CA PRO A 263 -1.16 20.43 -0.74
C PRO A 263 -1.42 20.45 0.76
N VAL A 264 -1.43 19.28 1.38
CA VAL A 264 -1.62 19.10 2.82
C VAL A 264 -0.42 18.36 3.38
N ASP A 265 0.38 19.06 4.18
CA ASP A 265 1.58 18.47 4.79
C ASP A 265 1.27 17.65 6.05
N SER A 266 0.12 17.89 6.67
CA SER A 266 -0.35 17.14 7.83
C SER A 266 -1.87 17.22 7.97
N CYS A 267 -2.47 16.22 8.59
CA CYS A 267 -3.93 16.20 8.84
C CYS A 267 -4.41 17.26 9.84
N SER A 268 -3.52 17.98 10.50
CA SER A 268 -3.80 19.01 11.50
C SER A 268 -3.38 20.42 11.07
N ASP A 269 -3.11 20.64 9.79
CA ASP A 269 -2.74 21.95 9.26
C ASP A 269 -3.95 22.89 9.11
N ASP A 270 -3.71 24.16 8.80
CA ASP A 270 -4.75 25.22 8.76
C ASP A 270 -5.91 24.92 7.79
N ASN A 271 -5.69 24.08 6.78
CA ASN A 271 -6.74 23.55 5.89
C ASN A 271 -7.47 22.32 6.46
N ASN A 272 -7.40 22.11 7.72
CA ASN A 272 -7.73 21.00 8.57
C ASN A 272 -9.01 20.23 8.18
N ILE A 273 -8.93 19.51 7.06
CA ILE A 273 -10.01 18.63 6.60
C ILE A 273 -10.32 17.57 7.67
N GLY A 274 -9.29 17.04 8.34
CA GLY A 274 -9.45 16.00 9.35
C GLY A 274 -10.27 16.46 10.56
N GLU A 275 -10.04 17.67 11.09
CA GLU A 275 -10.82 18.20 12.21
C GLU A 275 -12.27 18.46 11.81
N ARG A 276 -12.51 19.03 10.62
CA ARG A 276 -13.86 19.23 10.09
C ARG A 276 -14.61 17.89 9.94
N LEU A 277 -13.95 16.88 9.40
CA LEU A 277 -14.52 15.56 9.18
C LEU A 277 -14.72 14.75 10.48
N LEU A 278 -13.88 14.97 11.49
CA LEU A 278 -14.03 14.33 12.79
C LEU A 278 -15.40 14.65 13.42
N HIS A 279 -15.85 15.89 13.27
CA HIS A 279 -17.17 16.33 13.76
C HIS A 279 -18.35 15.82 12.90
N GLN A 280 -18.10 15.34 11.68
CA GLN A 280 -19.15 14.80 10.82
C GLN A 280 -19.51 13.34 11.15
N ASN A 281 -18.76 12.68 12.03
CA ASN A 281 -18.98 11.29 12.43
C ASN A 281 -19.12 10.34 11.23
N ILE A 282 -18.19 10.42 10.29
CA ILE A 282 -18.16 9.56 9.10
C ILE A 282 -18.11 8.09 9.54
N THR A 283 -19.01 7.28 9.03
CA THR A 283 -19.13 5.87 9.40
C THR A 283 -18.82 4.95 8.22
N ALA A 284 -18.05 3.91 8.50
CA ALA A 284 -17.77 2.79 7.64
C ALA A 284 -18.15 1.51 8.42
N GLY A 285 -19.42 1.15 8.43
CA GLY A 285 -19.95 -0.04 9.09
C GLY A 285 -20.15 -1.19 8.11
N GLU A 286 -21.07 -2.09 8.42
CA GLU A 286 -21.37 -3.29 7.64
C GLU A 286 -21.67 -2.97 6.18
N THR A 287 -22.61 -2.06 5.91
CA THR A 287 -22.98 -1.65 4.54
C THR A 287 -21.78 -1.10 3.75
N TYR A 288 -20.83 -0.44 4.41
CA TYR A 288 -19.61 0.00 3.75
C TYR A 288 -18.68 -1.18 3.46
N GLN A 289 -18.50 -2.08 4.41
CA GLN A 289 -17.70 -3.30 4.25
C GLN A 289 -18.21 -4.15 3.09
N ASP A 290 -19.54 -4.39 3.03
CA ASP A 290 -20.18 -5.20 1.98
C ASP A 290 -19.94 -4.63 0.57
N ARG A 291 -19.74 -3.32 0.45
CA ARG A 291 -19.42 -2.66 -0.82
C ARG A 291 -17.93 -2.57 -1.11
N ALA A 292 -17.11 -2.45 -0.07
CA ALA A 292 -15.68 -2.24 -0.20
C ALA A 292 -14.90 -3.55 -0.34
N ALA A 293 -15.30 -4.61 0.39
CA ALA A 293 -14.59 -5.89 0.37
C ALA A 293 -14.47 -6.50 -1.03
N PRO A 294 -15.56 -6.63 -1.83
CA PRO A 294 -15.44 -7.18 -3.17
C PRO A 294 -14.51 -6.38 -4.10
N VAL A 295 -14.42 -5.06 -3.86
CA VAL A 295 -13.49 -4.20 -4.62
C VAL A 295 -12.06 -4.43 -4.17
N ALA A 296 -11.80 -4.53 -2.86
CA ALA A 296 -10.47 -4.80 -2.33
C ALA A 296 -9.96 -6.17 -2.79
N GLU A 297 -10.79 -7.22 -2.70
CA GLU A 297 -10.52 -8.57 -3.20
C GLU A 297 -10.10 -8.55 -4.66
N LYS A 298 -10.93 -7.93 -5.51
CA LYS A 298 -10.66 -7.82 -6.93
C LYS A 298 -9.36 -7.09 -7.22
N ARG A 299 -9.10 -5.95 -6.54
CA ARG A 299 -7.87 -5.19 -6.76
C ARG A 299 -6.61 -5.93 -6.29
N ILE A 300 -6.69 -6.71 -5.21
CA ILE A 300 -5.60 -7.58 -4.76
C ILE A 300 -5.33 -8.66 -5.82
N ALA A 301 -6.36 -9.33 -6.32
CA ALA A 301 -6.24 -10.37 -7.35
C ALA A 301 -5.68 -9.81 -8.67
N GLU A 302 -6.22 -8.69 -9.17
CA GLU A 302 -5.71 -7.98 -10.34
C GLU A 302 -4.25 -7.59 -10.17
N GLY A 303 -3.88 -7.05 -8.99
CA GLY A 303 -2.52 -6.67 -8.65
C GLY A 303 -1.54 -7.83 -8.79
N GLY A 304 -1.91 -9.00 -8.30
CA GLY A 304 -1.10 -10.20 -8.41
C GLY A 304 -0.91 -10.66 -9.86
N VAL A 305 -1.99 -10.81 -10.61
CA VAL A 305 -1.92 -11.22 -12.03
C VAL A 305 -1.11 -10.22 -12.86
N ARG A 306 -1.34 -8.92 -12.67
CA ARG A 306 -0.64 -7.83 -13.40
C ARG A 306 0.84 -7.72 -13.01
N LEU A 307 1.18 -7.98 -11.74
CA LEU A 307 2.58 -8.10 -11.30
C LEU A 307 3.29 -9.24 -12.03
N ALA A 308 2.66 -10.41 -12.14
CA ALA A 308 3.22 -11.52 -12.89
C ALA A 308 3.43 -11.17 -14.38
N MET A 309 2.48 -10.47 -15.01
CA MET A 309 2.62 -10.02 -16.40
C MET A 309 3.83 -9.11 -16.57
N ILE A 310 4.02 -8.13 -15.68
CA ILE A 310 5.18 -7.23 -15.68
C ILE A 310 6.49 -8.00 -15.54
N LEU A 311 6.56 -8.93 -14.58
CA LEU A 311 7.78 -9.71 -14.33
C LEU A 311 8.09 -10.68 -15.48
N ASN A 312 7.09 -11.37 -16.00
CA ASN A 312 7.25 -12.25 -17.17
C ASN A 312 7.75 -11.48 -18.39
N ASP A 313 7.25 -10.27 -18.64
CA ASP A 313 7.72 -9.41 -19.74
C ASP A 313 9.15 -8.92 -19.49
N ALA A 314 9.43 -8.42 -18.29
CA ALA A 314 10.74 -7.89 -17.92
C ALA A 314 11.86 -8.94 -18.09
N LEU A 315 11.57 -10.20 -17.76
CA LEU A 315 12.55 -11.26 -17.72
C LEU A 315 12.70 -12.02 -19.02
N ARG A 316 11.71 -11.95 -19.93
CA ARG A 316 11.88 -12.41 -21.32
C ARG A 316 12.88 -11.53 -22.09
N ALA A 317 12.90 -10.25 -21.83
CA ALA A 317 13.78 -9.30 -22.51
C ALA A 317 15.23 -9.34 -21.99
N ALA A 318 15.50 -10.06 -20.89
CA ALA A 318 16.83 -10.15 -20.27
C ALA A 318 17.60 -11.40 -20.69
N GLN A 319 17.03 -12.24 -21.56
CA GLN A 319 17.69 -13.40 -22.22
C GLN A 319 18.22 -12.99 -23.60
#